data_aeac95c68c1ad5b1d485a95b659f9308
#
_entry.id   aeac95c68c1ad5b1d485a95b659f9308
#
_cell.length_a   1.000
_cell.length_b   1.000
_cell.length_c   1.000
_cell.angle_alpha   90.00
_cell.angle_beta   90.00
_cell.angle_gamma   90.00
#
_symmetry.space_group_name_H-M   'P 1'
#
loop_
_entity.id
_entity.type
_entity.pdbx_description
1 polymer ?
#
loop_
_entity_poly.entity_id
_entity_poly.type
_entity_poly.pdbx_seq_one_letter_code
_entity_poly.pdbx_strand_id
1 'polypeptide(L)'
;MLHNALDRAVKERLIVRNPADDCVPPKIPKHEMKILPPEQIKSYLTAAEQRGVLPMFYLELATGLRKGEIAALLWSDYDAQTQTIHVTKQYLFYNGQGTVSPPKSSTSVRYVSIPEEAAKLLEQEHEKHPKNPYMFPSPVTGEMYHPDAIVKIHRKICKDIGLENVRFHDLR
;
A
#
# COMPACT_ATOMS: atom_id res chain seq x y z
N MET A 1 -4.54 -3.67 -22.70
CA MET A 1 -5.99 -3.89 -22.43
C MET A 1 -6.76 -4.16 -23.73
N LEU A 2 -6.66 -3.30 -24.76
CA LEU A 2 -7.38 -3.49 -26.04
C LEU A 2 -7.04 -4.83 -26.70
N HIS A 3 -5.76 -5.19 -26.84
CA HIS A 3 -5.31 -6.46 -27.41
C HIS A 3 -6.01 -7.66 -26.73
N ASN A 4 -6.01 -7.72 -25.39
CA ASN A 4 -6.64 -8.83 -24.66
C ASN A 4 -8.18 -8.87 -24.84
N ALA A 5 -8.83 -7.73 -24.99
CA ALA A 5 -10.27 -7.68 -25.28
C ALA A 5 -10.59 -8.20 -26.67
N LEU A 6 -9.76 -7.85 -27.65
CA LEU A 6 -9.89 -8.36 -29.04
C LEU A 6 -9.54 -9.85 -29.13
N ASP A 7 -8.54 -10.34 -28.38
CA ASP A 7 -8.26 -11.76 -28.25
C ASP A 7 -9.46 -12.55 -27.73
N ARG A 8 -10.16 -11.98 -26.75
CA ARG A 8 -11.39 -12.58 -26.23
C ARG A 8 -12.47 -12.60 -27.29
N ALA A 9 -12.63 -11.52 -28.06
CA ALA A 9 -13.59 -11.46 -29.16
C ALA A 9 -13.30 -12.52 -30.26
N VAL A 10 -12.02 -12.81 -30.56
CA VAL A 10 -11.64 -13.93 -31.46
C VAL A 10 -12.03 -15.28 -30.86
N LYS A 11 -11.74 -15.51 -29.54
CA LYS A 11 -12.12 -16.75 -28.85
C LYS A 11 -13.64 -16.97 -28.81
N GLU A 12 -14.39 -15.89 -28.66
CA GLU A 12 -15.85 -15.89 -28.69
C GLU A 12 -16.43 -15.89 -30.12
N ARG A 13 -15.58 -15.93 -31.16
CA ARG A 13 -15.92 -15.95 -32.59
C ARG A 13 -16.70 -14.70 -33.06
N LEU A 14 -16.54 -13.60 -32.37
CA LEU A 14 -17.13 -12.30 -32.74
C LEU A 14 -16.33 -11.62 -33.86
N ILE A 15 -15.04 -11.90 -33.96
CA ILE A 15 -14.14 -11.43 -35.02
C ILE A 15 -13.24 -12.61 -35.47
N VAL A 16 -12.78 -12.57 -36.72
CA VAL A 16 -11.97 -13.67 -37.29
C VAL A 16 -10.52 -13.62 -36.79
N ARG A 17 -9.95 -12.44 -36.63
CA ARG A 17 -8.59 -12.20 -36.13
C ARG A 17 -8.51 -10.97 -35.25
N ASN A 18 -7.48 -10.92 -34.41
CA ASN A 18 -7.22 -9.73 -33.60
C ASN A 18 -6.48 -8.68 -34.46
N PRO A 19 -7.09 -7.52 -34.78
CA PRO A 19 -6.41 -6.47 -35.54
C PRO A 19 -5.27 -5.78 -34.80
N ALA A 20 -5.10 -6.04 -33.50
CA ALA A 20 -4.01 -5.48 -32.70
C ALA A 20 -2.75 -6.37 -32.68
N ASP A 21 -2.77 -7.57 -33.31
CA ASP A 21 -1.61 -8.48 -33.35
C ASP A 21 -0.41 -7.87 -34.07
N ASP A 22 -0.67 -7.08 -35.11
CA ASP A 22 0.35 -6.41 -35.91
C ASP A 22 0.75 -5.03 -35.35
N CYS A 23 0.14 -4.60 -34.23
CA CYS A 23 0.44 -3.32 -33.62
C CYS A 23 1.71 -3.39 -32.76
N VAL A 24 2.69 -2.54 -33.07
CA VAL A 24 3.86 -2.36 -32.21
C VAL A 24 3.54 -1.30 -31.15
N PRO A 25 3.43 -1.70 -29.87
CA PRO A 25 3.16 -0.73 -28.81
C PRO A 25 4.34 0.24 -28.65
N PRO A 26 4.09 1.51 -28.34
CA PRO A 26 5.16 2.48 -28.08
C PRO A 26 6.01 2.00 -26.90
N LYS A 27 7.33 2.17 -27.02
CA LYS A 27 8.25 1.88 -25.93
C LYS A 27 7.94 2.79 -24.74
N ILE A 28 7.50 2.22 -23.64
CA ILE A 28 7.32 2.96 -22.39
C ILE A 28 8.72 3.13 -21.78
N PRO A 29 9.18 4.37 -21.53
CA PRO A 29 10.46 4.56 -20.82
C PRO A 29 10.37 3.90 -19.45
N LYS A 30 11.38 3.09 -19.11
CA LYS A 30 11.47 2.47 -17.79
C LYS A 30 11.59 3.58 -16.76
N HIS A 31 10.63 3.63 -15.85
CA HIS A 31 10.71 4.51 -14.70
C HIS A 31 11.69 3.90 -13.71
N GLU A 32 12.81 4.57 -13.49
CA GLU A 32 13.76 4.17 -12.45
C GLU A 32 13.13 4.40 -11.07
N MET A 33 13.21 3.37 -10.22
CA MET A 33 12.78 3.46 -8.83
C MET A 33 13.72 4.40 -8.07
N LYS A 34 13.16 5.41 -7.40
CA LYS A 34 13.92 6.30 -6.56
C LYS A 34 14.07 5.68 -5.17
N ILE A 35 15.26 5.19 -4.87
CA ILE A 35 15.60 4.73 -3.52
C ILE A 35 15.91 5.97 -2.67
N LEU A 36 15.24 6.10 -1.53
CA LEU A 36 15.51 7.18 -0.59
C LEU A 36 16.82 6.91 0.17
N PRO A 37 17.79 7.84 0.15
CA PRO A 37 18.97 7.74 1.00
C PRO A 37 18.61 7.89 2.49
N PRO A 38 19.46 7.41 3.43
CA PRO A 38 19.18 7.38 4.86
C PRO A 38 18.74 8.74 5.44
N GLU A 39 19.35 9.82 5.01
CA GLU A 39 19.04 11.18 5.47
C GLU A 39 17.60 11.59 5.07
N GLN A 40 17.18 11.21 3.87
CA GLN A 40 15.82 11.48 3.40
C GLN A 40 14.80 10.59 4.12
N ILE A 41 15.14 9.34 4.44
CA ILE A 41 14.29 8.46 5.26
C ILE A 41 14.08 9.09 6.63
N LYS A 42 15.14 9.57 7.28
CA LYS A 42 15.04 10.25 8.59
C LYS A 42 14.13 11.48 8.52
N SER A 43 14.32 12.34 7.52
CA SER A 43 13.49 13.53 7.31
C SER A 43 12.02 13.14 7.04
N TYR A 44 11.80 12.09 6.26
CA TYR A 44 10.48 11.56 5.95
C TYR A 44 9.74 11.07 7.22
N LEU A 45 10.41 10.29 8.07
CA LEU A 45 9.84 9.79 9.32
C LEU A 45 9.56 10.92 10.31
N THR A 46 10.44 11.93 10.42
CA THR A 46 10.19 13.11 11.24
C THR A 46 8.95 13.88 10.75
N ALA A 47 8.78 14.06 9.45
CA ALA A 47 7.59 14.71 8.91
C ALA A 47 6.32 13.86 9.07
N ALA A 48 6.44 12.54 9.02
CA ALA A 48 5.34 11.62 9.33
C ALA A 48 4.91 11.70 10.81
N GLU A 49 5.88 11.85 11.73
CA GLU A 49 5.63 12.05 13.15
C GLU A 49 4.87 13.35 13.43
N GLN A 50 5.31 14.45 12.84
CA GLN A 50 4.64 15.76 12.95
C GLN A 50 3.19 15.72 12.45
N ARG A 51 2.86 14.79 11.56
CA ARG A 51 1.51 14.55 11.05
C ARG A 51 0.72 13.50 11.84
N GLY A 52 1.32 12.90 12.87
CA GLY A 52 0.69 11.84 13.67
C GLY A 52 0.47 10.53 12.95
N VAL A 53 1.25 10.25 11.90
CA VAL A 53 1.13 9.04 11.06
C VAL A 53 2.43 8.21 11.01
N LEU A 54 3.36 8.48 11.92
CA LEU A 54 4.65 7.80 12.00
C LEU A 54 4.51 6.27 12.02
N PRO A 55 3.66 5.65 12.88
CA PRO A 55 3.61 4.18 12.96
C PRO A 55 3.26 3.52 11.64
N MET A 56 2.31 4.10 10.90
CA MET A 56 1.87 3.57 9.61
C MET A 56 2.98 3.62 8.54
N PHE A 57 3.67 4.75 8.42
CA PHE A 57 4.72 4.92 7.39
C PHE A 57 6.05 4.26 7.80
N TYR A 58 6.33 4.17 9.10
CA TYR A 58 7.46 3.38 9.58
C TYR A 58 7.28 1.90 9.26
N LEU A 59 6.08 1.36 9.53
CA LEU A 59 5.75 -0.01 9.20
C LEU A 59 5.85 -0.28 7.70
N GLU A 60 5.39 0.65 6.86
CA GLU A 60 5.48 0.53 5.41
C GLU A 60 6.92 0.45 4.93
N LEU A 61 7.80 1.35 5.38
CA LEU A 61 9.23 1.36 5.06
C LEU A 61 9.94 0.09 5.54
N ALA A 62 9.60 -0.42 6.73
CA ALA A 62 10.23 -1.60 7.31
C ALA A 62 9.79 -2.91 6.63
N THR A 63 8.57 -2.96 6.09
CA THR A 63 7.94 -4.21 5.62
C THR A 63 7.66 -4.24 4.12
N GLY A 64 7.61 -3.08 3.48
CA GLY A 64 7.21 -2.96 2.08
C GLY A 64 5.77 -3.40 1.82
N LEU A 65 4.86 -3.25 2.75
CA LEU A 65 3.44 -3.55 2.57
C LEU A 65 2.81 -2.66 1.50
N ARG A 66 1.85 -3.21 0.76
CA ARG A 66 1.09 -2.42 -0.21
C ARG A 66 0.09 -1.51 0.51
N LYS A 67 -0.27 -0.36 -0.09
CA LYS A 67 -1.25 0.58 0.48
C LYS A 67 -2.57 -0.08 0.90
N GLY A 68 -3.05 -1.04 0.11
CA GLY A 68 -4.28 -1.77 0.41
C GLY A 68 -4.11 -2.81 1.51
N GLU A 69 -2.92 -3.39 1.66
CA GLU A 69 -2.57 -4.28 2.76
C GLU A 69 -2.52 -3.49 4.07
N ILE A 70 -1.79 -2.36 4.10
CA ILE A 70 -1.73 -1.46 5.27
C ILE A 70 -3.12 -0.99 5.69
N ALA A 71 -3.95 -0.55 4.74
CA ALA A 71 -5.29 -0.07 5.02
C ALA A 71 -6.20 -1.16 5.62
N ALA A 72 -5.94 -2.44 5.34
CA ALA A 72 -6.74 -3.57 5.80
C ALA A 72 -6.23 -4.22 7.09
N LEU A 73 -5.12 -3.75 7.68
CA LEU A 73 -4.55 -4.35 8.89
C LEU A 73 -5.47 -4.20 10.09
N LEU A 74 -5.66 -5.31 10.79
CA LEU A 74 -6.33 -5.37 12.07
C LEU A 74 -5.30 -5.70 13.18
N TRP A 75 -5.61 -5.37 14.42
CA TRP A 75 -4.78 -5.80 15.56
C TRP A 75 -4.71 -7.31 15.68
N SER A 76 -5.76 -8.03 15.28
CA SER A 76 -5.76 -9.50 15.22
C SER A 76 -4.82 -10.11 14.18
N ASP A 77 -4.29 -9.31 13.25
CA ASP A 77 -3.29 -9.76 12.27
C ASP A 77 -1.86 -9.64 12.82
N TYR A 78 -1.67 -9.02 13.99
CA TYR A 78 -0.38 -8.81 14.64
C TYR A 78 -0.18 -9.72 15.83
N ASP A 79 0.93 -10.44 15.84
CA ASP A 79 1.42 -11.23 16.96
C ASP A 79 2.58 -10.48 17.64
N ALA A 80 2.31 -9.95 18.83
CA ALA A 80 3.28 -9.19 19.60
C ALA A 80 4.40 -10.07 20.17
N GLN A 81 4.16 -11.37 20.41
CA GLN A 81 5.18 -12.28 20.95
C GLN A 81 6.26 -12.60 19.92
N THR A 82 5.85 -12.81 18.66
CA THR A 82 6.74 -13.12 17.55
C THR A 82 7.13 -11.90 16.73
N GLN A 83 6.54 -10.73 17.04
CA GLN A 83 6.70 -9.50 16.27
C GLN A 83 6.43 -9.70 14.77
N THR A 84 5.35 -10.40 14.44
CA THR A 84 5.00 -10.72 13.06
C THR A 84 3.60 -10.21 12.71
N ILE A 85 3.44 -9.80 11.44
CA ILE A 85 2.15 -9.45 10.86
C ILE A 85 1.76 -10.51 9.83
N HIS A 86 0.55 -11.04 9.95
CA HIS A 86 -0.02 -11.98 8.98
C HIS A 86 -0.83 -11.23 7.92
N VAL A 87 -0.26 -11.07 6.74
CA VAL A 87 -0.89 -10.37 5.61
C VAL A 87 -1.77 -11.34 4.85
N THR A 88 -3.10 -11.25 5.05
CA THR A 88 -4.10 -12.16 4.44
C THR A 88 -5.09 -11.45 3.55
N LYS A 89 -5.14 -10.12 3.60
CA LYS A 89 -6.19 -9.32 2.97
C LYS A 89 -5.67 -7.98 2.48
N GLN A 90 -6.45 -7.34 1.63
CA GLN A 90 -6.23 -5.98 1.16
C GLN A 90 -7.56 -5.24 1.09
N TYR A 91 -7.53 -3.95 1.33
CA TYR A 91 -8.66 -3.06 1.12
C TYR A 91 -8.55 -2.41 -0.27
N LEU A 92 -9.57 -2.60 -1.07
CA LEU A 92 -9.68 -2.05 -2.42
C LEU A 92 -10.85 -1.06 -2.44
N PHE A 93 -10.69 0.01 -3.19
CA PHE A 93 -11.75 0.97 -3.43
C PHE A 93 -11.96 1.10 -4.94
N TYR A 94 -13.15 0.73 -5.41
CA TYR A 94 -13.51 0.73 -6.81
C TYR A 94 -14.97 1.15 -7.00
N ASN A 95 -15.28 1.99 -7.97
CA ASN A 95 -16.61 2.49 -8.27
C ASN A 95 -17.38 3.05 -7.05
N GLY A 96 -16.70 3.80 -6.18
CA GLY A 96 -17.31 4.38 -5.00
C GLY A 96 -17.53 3.42 -3.83
N GLN A 97 -17.10 2.16 -3.95
CA GLN A 97 -17.28 1.14 -2.91
C GLN A 97 -15.93 0.60 -2.41
N GLY A 98 -15.83 0.47 -1.09
CA GLY A 98 -14.72 -0.19 -0.42
C GLY A 98 -14.99 -1.68 -0.23
N THR A 99 -14.01 -2.51 -0.57
CA THR A 99 -14.14 -3.98 -0.43
C THR A 99 -12.85 -4.55 0.13
N VAL A 100 -12.97 -5.38 1.15
CA VAL A 100 -11.87 -6.21 1.65
C VAL A 100 -11.86 -7.51 0.85
N SER A 101 -10.73 -7.83 0.27
CA SER A 101 -10.56 -9.04 -0.52
C SER A 101 -9.25 -9.75 -0.16
N PRO A 102 -9.17 -11.06 -0.35
CA PRO A 102 -7.88 -11.75 -0.29
C PRO A 102 -6.93 -11.18 -1.35
N PRO A 103 -5.62 -11.34 -1.19
CA PRO A 103 -4.64 -10.97 -2.20
C PRO A 103 -4.88 -11.72 -3.52
N LYS A 104 -4.42 -11.13 -4.64
CA LYS A 104 -4.63 -11.70 -5.98
C LYS A 104 -4.02 -13.09 -6.19
N SER A 105 -3.05 -13.48 -5.38
CA SER A 105 -2.40 -14.81 -5.45
C SER A 105 -2.20 -15.38 -4.05
N SER A 106 -2.22 -16.69 -3.93
CA SER A 106 -1.93 -17.41 -2.67
C SER A 106 -0.54 -17.08 -2.12
N THR A 107 0.43 -16.81 -3.00
CA THR A 107 1.80 -16.39 -2.64
C THR A 107 1.88 -15.00 -2.00
N SER A 108 0.80 -14.22 -2.05
CA SER A 108 0.73 -12.91 -1.39
C SER A 108 0.29 -13.01 0.07
N VAL A 109 -0.29 -14.14 0.50
CA VAL A 109 -0.52 -14.45 1.92
C VAL A 109 0.84 -14.78 2.54
N ARG A 110 1.24 -14.01 3.54
CA ARG A 110 2.56 -14.15 4.14
C ARG A 110 2.63 -13.61 5.55
N TYR A 111 3.59 -14.11 6.30
CA TYR A 111 4.03 -13.51 7.56
C TYR A 111 5.19 -12.55 7.28
N VAL A 112 5.16 -11.41 7.91
CA VAL A 112 6.20 -10.38 7.80
C VAL A 112 6.69 -10.04 9.20
N SER A 113 7.96 -10.32 9.48
CA SER A 113 8.59 -9.89 10.73
C SER A 113 8.81 -8.38 10.71
N ILE A 114 8.59 -7.74 11.85
CA ILE A 114 8.80 -6.30 12.02
C ILE A 114 9.94 -6.03 13.00
N PRO A 115 10.70 -4.93 12.83
CA PRO A 115 11.72 -4.53 13.77
C PRO A 115 11.11 -4.14 15.13
N GLU A 116 11.91 -4.23 16.20
CA GLU A 116 11.50 -3.85 17.56
C GLU A 116 10.96 -2.42 17.64
N GLU A 117 11.58 -1.49 16.91
CA GLU A 117 11.13 -0.09 16.86
C GLU A 117 9.73 0.05 16.25
N ALA A 118 9.42 -0.74 15.21
CA ALA A 118 8.07 -0.77 14.65
C ALA A 118 7.07 -1.35 15.64
N ALA A 119 7.45 -2.40 16.38
CA ALA A 119 6.60 -3.00 17.40
C ALA A 119 6.25 -1.97 18.50
N LYS A 120 7.24 -1.25 19.02
CA LYS A 120 7.03 -0.16 20.01
C LYS A 120 6.09 0.93 19.49
N LEU A 121 6.26 1.35 18.24
CA LEU A 121 5.38 2.34 17.62
C LEU A 121 3.94 1.82 17.46
N LEU A 122 3.76 0.54 17.15
CA LEU A 122 2.44 -0.08 17.06
C LEU A 122 1.77 -0.18 18.43
N GLU A 123 2.49 -0.53 19.49
CA GLU A 123 1.98 -0.55 20.86
C GLU A 123 1.47 0.84 21.28
N GLN A 124 2.26 1.89 21.06
CA GLN A 124 1.85 3.27 21.31
C GLN A 124 0.63 3.69 20.48
N GLU A 125 0.52 3.21 19.25
CA GLU A 125 -0.63 3.48 18.40
C GLU A 125 -1.88 2.77 18.92
N HIS A 126 -1.75 1.53 19.40
CA HIS A 126 -2.85 0.78 20.00
C HIS A 126 -3.42 1.45 21.25
N GLU A 127 -2.56 2.02 22.09
CA GLU A 127 -2.97 2.75 23.31
C GLU A 127 -3.88 3.95 23.02
N LYS A 128 -3.75 4.57 21.85
CA LYS A 128 -4.59 5.71 21.45
C LYS A 128 -6.04 5.32 21.16
N HIS A 129 -6.27 4.09 20.70
CA HIS A 129 -7.60 3.60 20.32
C HIS A 129 -7.76 2.08 20.58
N PRO A 130 -7.67 1.65 21.86
CA PRO A 130 -7.54 0.23 22.23
C PRO A 130 -8.79 -0.62 21.92
N LYS A 131 -9.94 0.02 21.67
CA LYS A 131 -11.19 -0.66 21.30
C LYS A 131 -11.42 -0.75 19.80
N ASN A 132 -10.61 -0.06 18.99
CA ASN A 132 -10.76 -0.08 17.55
C ASN A 132 -10.07 -1.33 16.98
N PRO A 133 -10.74 -2.15 16.17
CA PRO A 133 -10.14 -3.35 15.60
C PRO A 133 -9.08 -3.03 14.53
N TYR A 134 -9.15 -1.87 13.90
CA TYR A 134 -8.22 -1.46 12.86
C TYR A 134 -6.89 -0.98 13.44
N MET A 135 -5.79 -1.43 12.88
CA MET A 135 -4.45 -1.01 13.31
C MET A 135 -4.22 0.48 13.04
N PHE A 136 -4.69 0.96 11.89
CA PHE A 136 -4.63 2.37 11.50
C PHE A 136 -6.02 2.87 11.12
N PRO A 137 -6.85 3.28 12.09
CA PRO A 137 -8.18 3.80 11.79
C PRO A 137 -8.11 5.20 11.20
N SER A 138 -8.99 5.50 10.26
CA SER A 138 -9.15 6.85 9.74
C SER A 138 -9.59 7.81 10.86
N PRO A 139 -8.93 8.94 11.07
CA PRO A 139 -9.30 9.89 12.12
C PRO A 139 -10.66 10.55 11.88
N VAL A 140 -11.22 10.44 10.66
CA VAL A 140 -12.51 11.01 10.30
C VAL A 140 -13.66 10.04 10.55
N THR A 141 -13.45 8.75 10.22
CA THR A 141 -14.54 7.74 10.26
C THR A 141 -14.34 6.70 11.36
N GLY A 142 -13.13 6.54 11.89
CA GLY A 142 -12.77 5.44 12.80
C GLY A 142 -12.65 4.07 12.11
N GLU A 143 -12.86 4.01 10.79
CA GLU A 143 -12.79 2.80 9.98
C GLU A 143 -11.49 2.75 9.17
N MET A 144 -11.36 1.77 8.27
CA MET A 144 -10.20 1.63 7.39
C MET A 144 -9.91 2.92 6.61
N TYR A 145 -8.64 3.27 6.52
CA TYR A 145 -8.22 4.33 5.61
C TYR A 145 -8.58 4.00 4.16
N HIS A 146 -9.13 4.98 3.47
CA HIS A 146 -9.19 4.89 2.00
C HIS A 146 -7.76 4.79 1.44
N PRO A 147 -7.43 3.79 0.60
CA PRO A 147 -6.04 3.58 0.15
C PRO A 147 -5.42 4.80 -0.54
N ASP A 148 -6.23 5.61 -1.23
CA ASP A 148 -5.74 6.84 -1.85
C ASP A 148 -5.53 7.98 -0.84
N ALA A 149 -6.16 7.92 0.34
CA ALA A 149 -5.85 8.87 1.42
C ALA A 149 -4.44 8.65 1.96
N ILE A 150 -3.99 7.39 2.10
CA ILE A 150 -2.61 7.05 2.46
C ILE A 150 -1.63 7.66 1.45
N VAL A 151 -1.90 7.50 0.14
CA VAL A 151 -1.06 8.10 -0.91
C VAL A 151 -1.08 9.63 -0.86
N LYS A 152 -2.23 10.25 -0.54
CA LYS A 152 -2.31 11.71 -0.38
C LYS A 152 -1.50 12.20 0.82
N ILE A 153 -1.50 11.46 1.93
CA ILE A 153 -0.68 11.77 3.11
C ILE A 153 0.81 11.66 2.74
N HIS A 154 1.22 10.56 2.11
CA HIS A 154 2.58 10.38 1.59
C HIS A 154 3.03 11.59 0.75
N ARG A 155 2.22 12.02 -0.23
CA ARG A 155 2.54 13.19 -1.06
C ARG A 155 2.71 14.48 -0.25
N LYS A 156 1.91 14.66 0.82
CA LYS A 156 2.05 15.81 1.72
C LYS A 156 3.38 15.73 2.50
N ILE A 157 3.74 14.55 3.03
CA ILE A 157 5.02 14.33 3.71
C ILE A 157 6.18 14.65 2.75
N CYS A 158 6.16 14.11 1.53
CA CYS A 158 7.18 14.40 0.53
C CYS A 158 7.30 15.90 0.23
N LYS A 159 6.17 16.59 0.09
CA LYS A 159 6.14 18.04 -0.15
C LYS A 159 6.77 18.84 0.99
N ASP A 160 6.51 18.46 2.25
CA ASP A 160 7.04 19.17 3.43
C ASP A 160 8.58 19.12 3.50
N ILE A 161 9.18 18.07 2.95
CA ILE A 161 10.63 17.87 2.98
C ILE A 161 11.29 18.08 1.60
N GLY A 162 10.55 18.65 0.64
CA GLY A 162 11.08 18.97 -0.69
C GLY A 162 11.41 17.75 -1.57
N LEU A 163 10.85 16.57 -1.27
CA LEU A 163 11.01 15.39 -2.11
C LEU A 163 10.02 15.41 -3.27
N GLU A 164 10.54 15.55 -4.48
CA GLU A 164 9.75 15.53 -5.70
C GLU A 164 9.79 14.15 -6.37
N ASN A 165 8.65 13.78 -6.97
CA ASN A 165 8.53 12.58 -7.81
C ASN A 165 8.86 11.25 -7.12
N VAL A 166 8.67 11.15 -5.78
CA VAL A 166 8.71 9.90 -5.03
C VAL A 166 7.29 9.34 -4.95
N ARG A 167 7.08 8.17 -5.50
CA ARG A 167 5.77 7.50 -5.42
C ARG A 167 5.70 6.69 -4.12
N PHE A 168 4.51 6.49 -3.59
CA PHE A 168 4.29 5.60 -2.44
C PHE A 168 4.92 4.20 -2.66
N HIS A 169 4.85 3.70 -3.88
CA HIS A 169 5.43 2.40 -4.22
C HIS A 169 6.97 2.38 -4.26
N ASP A 170 7.61 3.53 -4.32
CA ASP A 170 9.08 3.65 -4.30
C ASP A 170 9.65 3.57 -2.87
N LEU A 171 8.78 3.54 -1.83
CA LEU A 171 9.17 3.31 -0.43
C LEU A 171 9.45 1.82 -0.09
N ARG A 172 9.17 0.91 -1.03
CA ARG A 172 9.30 -0.55 -0.83
C ARG A 172 10.67 -1.04 -1.24
#